data_b2965f43877cf4bc5be888ce7e07ac98
#
_entry.id   b2965f43877cf4bc5be888ce7e07ac98
#
_cell.length_a   1.000
_cell.length_b   1.000
_cell.length_c   1.000
_cell.angle_alpha   90.00
_cell.angle_beta   90.00
_cell.angle_gamma   90.00
#
_symmetry.space_group_name_H-M   'P 1'
#
loop_
_entity.id
_entity.type
_entity.pdbx_description
1 polymer ?
#
loop_
_entity_poly.entity_id
_entity_poly.type
_entity_poly.pdbx_seq_one_letter_code
_entity_poly.pdbx_strand_id
1 'polypeptide(L)'
;MASKFNVSSSPHVRDNSSTANIMKDVCIAMIPTLAFGCFQFGLSALIVVICTVLACVLAEYLYEKVMNKPVTVGDFSAVVTGLILALNMPPQIPVWMPILGGVFAIIVVKQLYGGLGQNFMNPALAARCFMLISFAGSMTNFSSVAMNYDSSSTPTPLAFLKAKGITDALEQYDLVNIFLGRIPGTIGEVSTIALLIGAIYLVVRKVISLRIPLIYIATVAVFVFLFGDHNPTTVLYHVLSGGLIFGAFFMATDYVSSPVTKMGQVYFAIFIGILTGLFRLFGGNAEGVSYAIIIGNVVAPLIEKATLPKAFGREAKKA
;
A
#
# COMPACT_ATOMS: atom_id res chain seq x y z
N MET A 1 -22.60 50.23 -24.86
CA MET A 1 -22.62 48.77 -24.77
C MET A 1 -22.56 48.42 -23.27
N ALA A 2 -23.61 47.87 -22.68
CA ALA A 2 -23.58 47.43 -21.31
C ALA A 2 -22.65 46.24 -21.18
N SER A 3 -21.60 46.30 -20.36
CA SER A 3 -20.73 45.19 -20.07
C SER A 3 -21.55 44.11 -19.35
N LYS A 4 -21.75 42.98 -19.99
CA LYS A 4 -22.41 41.82 -19.36
C LYS A 4 -21.44 41.26 -18.31
N PHE A 5 -21.81 41.35 -17.05
CA PHE A 5 -21.07 40.67 -15.98
C PHE A 5 -21.31 39.18 -16.07
N ASN A 6 -20.24 38.38 -15.99
CA ASN A 6 -20.36 36.93 -15.86
C ASN A 6 -20.86 36.58 -14.47
N VAL A 7 -22.09 36.05 -14.41
CA VAL A 7 -22.66 35.52 -13.17
C VAL A 7 -22.51 34.00 -13.21
N SER A 8 -21.68 33.47 -12.34
CA SER A 8 -21.51 32.01 -12.16
C SER A 8 -22.13 31.58 -10.82
N SER A 9 -22.70 30.38 -10.78
CA SER A 9 -23.16 29.79 -9.50
C SER A 9 -21.94 29.49 -8.60
N SER A 10 -22.12 29.65 -7.29
CA SER A 10 -21.10 29.26 -6.32
C SER A 10 -20.83 27.72 -6.34
N PRO A 11 -19.59 27.29 -6.10
CA PRO A 11 -18.44 28.08 -5.70
C PRO A 11 -17.78 28.80 -6.89
N HIS A 12 -17.37 30.06 -6.71
CA HIS A 12 -16.71 30.86 -7.73
C HIS A 12 -15.23 30.49 -7.90
N VAL A 13 -14.61 29.93 -6.87
CA VAL A 13 -13.23 29.42 -6.88
C VAL A 13 -13.30 27.93 -6.84
N ARG A 14 -12.71 27.28 -7.84
CA ARG A 14 -12.62 25.81 -7.95
C ARG A 14 -11.17 25.38 -7.96
N ASP A 15 -10.87 24.28 -7.27
CA ASP A 15 -9.58 23.62 -7.39
C ASP A 15 -9.48 22.90 -8.75
N ASN A 16 -8.36 23.04 -9.43
CA ASN A 16 -8.08 22.38 -10.71
C ASN A 16 -7.55 20.96 -10.55
N SER A 17 -7.52 20.42 -9.32
CA SER A 17 -7.10 19.04 -9.10
C SER A 17 -8.09 18.07 -9.76
N SER A 18 -7.56 17.17 -10.56
CA SER A 18 -8.32 16.08 -11.18
C SER A 18 -7.82 14.73 -10.64
N THR A 19 -8.71 13.72 -10.64
CA THR A 19 -8.37 12.36 -10.22
C THR A 19 -7.16 11.83 -11.01
N ALA A 20 -7.12 12.10 -12.33
CA ALA A 20 -6.00 11.70 -13.17
C ALA A 20 -4.67 12.35 -12.75
N ASN A 21 -4.68 13.62 -12.32
CA ASN A 21 -3.47 14.28 -11.83
C ASN A 21 -2.98 13.69 -10.51
N ILE A 22 -3.90 13.39 -9.60
CA ILE A 22 -3.58 12.72 -8.33
C ILE A 22 -2.97 11.34 -8.59
N MET A 23 -3.56 10.53 -9.46
CA MET A 23 -3.05 9.20 -9.80
C MET A 23 -1.70 9.26 -10.50
N LYS A 24 -1.46 10.26 -11.36
CA LYS A 24 -0.13 10.53 -11.95
C LYS A 24 0.91 10.87 -10.87
N ASP A 25 0.57 11.72 -9.90
CA ASP A 25 1.48 12.04 -8.79
C ASP A 25 1.83 10.79 -7.98
N VAL A 26 0.89 9.88 -7.75
CA VAL A 26 1.15 8.58 -7.09
C VAL A 26 2.09 7.72 -7.94
N CYS A 27 1.88 7.63 -9.26
CA CYS A 27 2.79 6.90 -10.15
C CYS A 27 4.22 7.49 -10.08
N ILE A 28 4.36 8.82 -10.14
CA ILE A 28 5.66 9.51 -10.04
C ILE A 28 6.34 9.20 -8.69
N ALA A 29 5.58 9.23 -7.60
CA ALA A 29 6.08 8.92 -6.27
C ALA A 29 6.62 7.50 -6.12
N MET A 30 6.12 6.55 -6.91
CA MET A 30 6.59 5.16 -6.91
C MET A 30 7.83 4.92 -7.80
N ILE A 31 8.22 5.89 -8.66
CA ILE A 31 9.38 5.74 -9.56
C ILE A 31 10.69 5.47 -8.80
N PRO A 32 11.05 6.19 -7.72
CA PRO A 32 12.28 5.91 -6.99
C PRO A 32 12.34 4.47 -6.46
N THR A 33 11.24 3.99 -5.91
CA THR A 33 11.11 2.63 -5.39
C THR A 33 11.21 1.59 -6.50
N LEU A 34 10.53 1.83 -7.63
CA LEU A 34 10.61 0.98 -8.82
C LEU A 34 12.02 0.91 -9.38
N ALA A 35 12.68 2.06 -9.53
CA ALA A 35 14.05 2.14 -10.05
C ALA A 35 15.03 1.38 -9.16
N PHE A 36 14.92 1.53 -7.83
CA PHE A 36 15.75 0.81 -6.89
C PHE A 36 15.48 -0.71 -6.93
N GLY A 37 14.22 -1.13 -6.99
CA GLY A 37 13.84 -2.55 -7.11
C GLY A 37 14.38 -3.18 -8.41
N CYS A 38 14.27 -2.47 -9.53
CA CYS A 38 14.86 -2.91 -10.80
C CYS A 38 16.39 -2.95 -10.77
N PHE A 39 17.03 -2.00 -10.10
CA PHE A 39 18.49 -2.00 -9.92
C PHE A 39 18.95 -3.20 -9.09
N GLN A 40 18.23 -3.52 -8.02
CA GLN A 40 18.60 -4.61 -7.11
C GLN A 40 18.28 -6.00 -7.67
N PHE A 41 17.12 -6.19 -8.28
CA PHE A 41 16.63 -7.50 -8.72
C PHE A 41 16.77 -7.73 -10.24
N GLY A 42 17.20 -6.72 -10.97
CA GLY A 42 17.48 -6.82 -12.39
C GLY A 42 16.23 -6.90 -13.27
N LEU A 43 16.40 -7.53 -14.45
CA LEU A 43 15.38 -7.56 -15.50
C LEU A 43 14.12 -8.34 -15.10
N SER A 44 14.23 -9.33 -14.22
CA SER A 44 13.07 -10.11 -13.76
C SER A 44 12.03 -9.23 -13.06
N ALA A 45 12.48 -8.34 -12.18
CA ALA A 45 11.60 -7.39 -11.51
C ALA A 45 10.90 -6.45 -12.52
N LEU A 46 11.63 -5.95 -13.50
CA LEU A 46 11.07 -5.09 -14.55
C LEU A 46 9.99 -5.80 -15.36
N ILE A 47 10.22 -7.06 -15.73
CA ILE A 47 9.24 -7.88 -16.46
C ILE A 47 7.97 -8.07 -15.62
N VAL A 48 8.11 -8.41 -14.34
CA VAL A 48 6.96 -8.57 -13.41
C VAL A 48 6.14 -7.28 -13.36
N VAL A 49 6.80 -6.13 -13.21
CA VAL A 49 6.10 -4.82 -13.13
C VAL A 49 5.37 -4.51 -14.44
N ILE A 50 6.04 -4.63 -15.58
CA ILE A 50 5.44 -4.32 -16.88
C ILE A 50 4.24 -5.25 -17.14
N CYS A 51 4.39 -6.56 -16.94
CA CYS A 51 3.30 -7.51 -17.17
C CYS A 51 2.11 -7.29 -16.24
N THR A 52 2.35 -6.96 -14.97
CA THR A 52 1.27 -6.68 -14.01
C THR A 52 0.51 -5.41 -14.37
N VAL A 53 1.23 -4.33 -14.69
CA VAL A 53 0.60 -3.05 -15.08
C VAL A 53 -0.18 -3.21 -16.37
N LEU A 54 0.39 -3.86 -17.38
CA LEU A 54 -0.31 -4.13 -18.64
C LEU A 54 -1.56 -5.01 -18.43
N ALA A 55 -1.47 -6.03 -17.57
CA ALA A 55 -2.62 -6.88 -17.25
C ALA A 55 -3.75 -6.07 -16.59
N CYS A 56 -3.42 -5.15 -15.64
CA CYS A 56 -4.40 -4.29 -15.02
C CYS A 56 -5.08 -3.35 -16.03
N VAL A 57 -4.30 -2.67 -16.86
CA VAL A 57 -4.81 -1.71 -17.86
C VAL A 57 -5.67 -2.43 -18.91
N LEU A 58 -5.20 -3.58 -19.41
CA LEU A 58 -5.95 -4.37 -20.39
C LEU A 58 -7.24 -4.96 -19.78
N ALA A 59 -7.19 -5.45 -18.55
CA ALA A 59 -8.37 -5.98 -17.86
C ALA A 59 -9.45 -4.89 -17.69
N GLU A 60 -9.05 -3.66 -17.32
CA GLU A 60 -9.97 -2.53 -17.20
C GLU A 60 -10.58 -2.18 -18.55
N TYR A 61 -9.75 -1.98 -19.57
CA TYR A 61 -10.20 -1.64 -20.91
C TYR A 61 -11.17 -2.68 -21.50
N LEU A 62 -10.82 -3.96 -21.39
CA LEU A 62 -11.64 -5.06 -21.92
C LEU A 62 -12.97 -5.16 -21.16
N TYR A 63 -12.97 -5.06 -19.85
CA TYR A 63 -14.18 -5.09 -19.04
C TYR A 63 -15.13 -3.96 -19.42
N GLU A 64 -14.63 -2.71 -19.50
CA GLU A 64 -15.41 -1.53 -19.84
C GLU A 64 -16.01 -1.64 -21.25
N LYS A 65 -15.23 -2.14 -22.21
CA LYS A 65 -15.68 -2.35 -23.58
C LYS A 65 -16.75 -3.43 -23.68
N VAL A 66 -16.57 -4.58 -23.00
CA VAL A 66 -17.55 -5.70 -23.01
C VAL A 66 -18.85 -5.28 -22.31
N MET A 67 -18.76 -4.51 -21.24
CA MET A 67 -19.92 -4.05 -20.48
C MET A 67 -20.54 -2.76 -21.03
N ASN A 68 -20.07 -2.25 -22.18
CA ASN A 68 -20.50 -0.99 -22.79
C ASN A 68 -20.44 0.21 -21.83
N LYS A 69 -19.44 0.24 -20.94
CA LYS A 69 -19.16 1.36 -20.04
C LYS A 69 -18.24 2.39 -20.69
N PRO A 70 -18.24 3.65 -20.22
CA PRO A 70 -17.27 4.64 -20.69
C PRO A 70 -15.86 4.18 -20.31
N VAL A 71 -14.91 4.33 -21.25
CA VAL A 71 -13.50 3.94 -21.04
C VAL A 71 -12.83 4.94 -20.09
N THR A 72 -12.40 4.47 -18.92
CA THR A 72 -11.79 5.29 -17.84
C THR A 72 -10.28 5.07 -17.68
N VAL A 73 -9.67 4.22 -18.51
CA VAL A 73 -8.23 3.89 -18.44
C VAL A 73 -7.30 5.11 -18.40
N GLY A 74 -7.74 6.25 -18.94
CA GLY A 74 -7.00 7.51 -18.93
C GLY A 74 -6.87 8.19 -17.56
N ASP A 75 -7.54 7.68 -16.51
CA ASP A 75 -7.44 8.20 -15.14
C ASP A 75 -6.20 7.69 -14.39
N PHE A 76 -5.43 6.76 -14.95
CA PHE A 76 -4.22 6.12 -14.39
C PHE A 76 -4.47 5.25 -13.15
N SER A 77 -5.69 5.03 -12.71
CA SER A 77 -5.99 4.24 -11.53
C SER A 77 -5.63 2.75 -11.68
N ALA A 78 -5.81 2.17 -12.89
CA ALA A 78 -5.35 0.82 -13.19
C ALA A 78 -3.82 0.70 -13.16
N VAL A 79 -3.12 1.76 -13.61
CA VAL A 79 -1.65 1.81 -13.56
C VAL A 79 -1.18 1.83 -12.11
N VAL A 80 -1.77 2.68 -11.26
CA VAL A 80 -1.47 2.73 -9.82
C VAL A 80 -1.72 1.37 -9.15
N THR A 81 -2.87 0.74 -9.42
CA THR A 81 -3.20 -0.58 -8.89
C THR A 81 -2.17 -1.63 -9.32
N GLY A 82 -1.80 -1.63 -10.60
CA GLY A 82 -0.79 -2.55 -11.14
C GLY A 82 0.60 -2.30 -10.56
N LEU A 83 1.02 -1.05 -10.38
CA LEU A 83 2.30 -0.69 -9.77
C LEU A 83 2.37 -1.12 -8.29
N ILE A 84 1.34 -0.79 -7.49
CA ILE A 84 1.30 -1.19 -6.08
C ILE A 84 1.31 -2.72 -5.96
N LEU A 85 0.53 -3.43 -6.78
CA LEU A 85 0.51 -4.88 -6.78
C LEU A 85 1.87 -5.47 -7.16
N ALA A 86 2.49 -5.00 -8.25
CA ALA A 86 3.79 -5.48 -8.72
C ALA A 86 4.90 -5.23 -7.71
N LEU A 87 4.92 -4.05 -7.09
CA LEU A 87 5.90 -3.71 -6.05
C LEU A 87 5.76 -4.59 -4.80
N ASN A 88 4.60 -5.19 -4.58
CA ASN A 88 4.34 -6.15 -3.50
C ASN A 88 4.62 -7.61 -3.87
N MET A 89 5.15 -7.88 -5.06
CA MET A 89 5.47 -9.23 -5.52
C MET A 89 6.95 -9.56 -5.34
N PRO A 90 7.30 -10.84 -5.13
CA PRO A 90 8.67 -11.30 -5.24
C PRO A 90 9.22 -11.12 -6.67
N PRO A 91 10.51 -10.79 -6.84
CA PRO A 91 11.09 -10.50 -8.16
C PRO A 91 11.17 -11.72 -9.08
N GLN A 92 11.09 -12.92 -8.55
CA GLN A 92 11.20 -14.19 -9.31
C GLN A 92 9.87 -14.93 -9.44
N ILE A 93 8.77 -14.28 -9.13
CA ILE A 93 7.44 -14.90 -9.29
C ILE A 93 7.17 -15.24 -10.75
N PRO A 94 6.60 -16.41 -11.08
CA PRO A 94 6.20 -16.75 -12.44
C PRO A 94 5.23 -15.69 -13.01
N VAL A 95 5.51 -15.17 -14.20
CA VAL A 95 4.83 -13.99 -14.79
C VAL A 95 3.31 -14.14 -14.90
N TRP A 96 2.80 -15.36 -15.08
CA TRP A 96 1.35 -15.60 -15.14
C TRP A 96 0.62 -15.32 -13.83
N MET A 97 1.31 -15.45 -12.68
CA MET A 97 0.69 -15.18 -11.36
C MET A 97 0.39 -13.69 -11.17
N PRO A 98 1.34 -12.74 -11.36
CA PRO A 98 1.04 -11.31 -11.32
C PRO A 98 -0.04 -10.88 -12.31
N ILE A 99 -0.10 -11.48 -13.50
CA ILE A 99 -1.17 -11.23 -14.47
C ILE A 99 -2.52 -11.64 -13.88
N LEU A 100 -2.62 -12.83 -13.32
CA LEU A 100 -3.84 -13.31 -12.64
C LEU A 100 -4.24 -12.38 -11.48
N GLY A 101 -3.26 -11.97 -10.65
CA GLY A 101 -3.48 -11.01 -9.57
C GLY A 101 -4.00 -9.67 -10.06
N GLY A 102 -3.43 -9.13 -11.15
CA GLY A 102 -3.86 -7.90 -11.79
C GLY A 102 -5.29 -7.97 -12.32
N VAL A 103 -5.64 -9.05 -13.01
CA VAL A 103 -7.01 -9.30 -13.50
C VAL A 103 -7.99 -9.38 -12.33
N PHE A 104 -7.64 -10.11 -11.26
CA PHE A 104 -8.45 -10.20 -10.05
C PHE A 104 -8.65 -8.83 -9.40
N ALA A 105 -7.58 -8.04 -9.21
CA ALA A 105 -7.64 -6.70 -8.63
C ALA A 105 -8.63 -5.78 -9.38
N ILE A 106 -8.52 -5.78 -10.70
CA ILE A 106 -9.31 -4.86 -11.53
C ILE A 106 -10.75 -5.36 -11.71
N ILE A 107 -10.94 -6.61 -12.11
CA ILE A 107 -12.30 -7.09 -12.41
C ILE A 107 -13.07 -7.30 -11.11
N VAL A 108 -12.54 -8.12 -10.19
CA VAL A 108 -13.31 -8.57 -9.02
C VAL A 108 -13.42 -7.48 -7.97
N VAL A 109 -12.33 -6.75 -7.67
CA VAL A 109 -12.32 -5.80 -6.54
C VAL A 109 -12.71 -4.38 -6.96
N LYS A 110 -12.42 -3.96 -8.20
CA LYS A 110 -12.68 -2.61 -8.66
C LYS A 110 -13.92 -2.52 -9.55
N GLN A 111 -13.94 -3.22 -10.69
CA GLN A 111 -14.95 -3.01 -11.73
C GLN A 111 -16.33 -3.60 -11.41
N LEU A 112 -16.40 -4.74 -10.72
CA LEU A 112 -17.68 -5.32 -10.29
C LEU A 112 -18.43 -4.45 -9.28
N TYR A 113 -17.73 -3.63 -8.51
CA TYR A 113 -18.32 -2.70 -7.54
C TYR A 113 -18.68 -1.32 -8.15
N GLY A 114 -18.31 -1.06 -9.41
CA GLY A 114 -18.67 0.17 -10.09
C GLY A 114 -17.50 0.99 -10.63
N GLY A 115 -16.26 0.56 -10.43
CA GLY A 115 -15.04 1.24 -10.88
C GLY A 115 -14.39 2.11 -9.81
N LEU A 116 -13.65 3.12 -10.25
CA LEU A 116 -12.91 4.00 -9.35
C LEU A 116 -13.86 4.72 -8.38
N GLY A 117 -13.53 4.70 -7.09
CA GLY A 117 -14.31 5.36 -6.04
C GLY A 117 -15.42 4.50 -5.42
N GLN A 118 -15.71 3.30 -5.96
CA GLN A 118 -16.75 2.39 -5.47
C GLN A 118 -16.19 1.12 -4.82
N ASN A 119 -14.89 0.91 -4.86
CA ASN A 119 -14.25 -0.25 -4.26
C ASN A 119 -14.30 -0.17 -2.71
N PHE A 120 -14.72 -1.25 -2.07
CA PHE A 120 -14.82 -1.33 -0.60
C PHE A 120 -13.48 -1.63 0.10
N MET A 121 -12.45 -2.01 -0.65
CA MET A 121 -11.08 -2.21 -0.18
C MET A 121 -10.08 -1.85 -1.27
N ASN A 122 -8.81 -1.70 -0.90
CA ASN A 122 -7.74 -1.44 -1.85
C ASN A 122 -7.55 -2.64 -2.80
N PRO A 123 -7.71 -2.44 -4.14
CA PRO A 123 -7.69 -3.54 -5.11
C PRO A 123 -6.34 -4.27 -5.18
N ALA A 124 -5.23 -3.54 -5.08
CA ALA A 124 -3.89 -4.12 -5.13
C ALA A 124 -3.62 -5.02 -3.90
N LEU A 125 -4.03 -4.56 -2.71
CA LEU A 125 -3.88 -5.34 -1.49
C LEU A 125 -4.78 -6.58 -1.46
N ALA A 126 -6.02 -6.45 -1.93
CA ALA A 126 -6.93 -7.59 -2.05
C ALA A 126 -6.35 -8.68 -2.97
N ALA A 127 -5.78 -8.27 -4.11
CA ALA A 127 -5.10 -9.19 -5.00
C ALA A 127 -3.83 -9.79 -4.37
N ARG A 128 -3.03 -9.01 -3.64
CA ARG A 128 -1.88 -9.54 -2.88
C ARG A 128 -2.31 -10.61 -1.89
N CYS A 129 -3.37 -10.37 -1.10
CA CYS A 129 -3.86 -11.35 -0.15
C CYS A 129 -4.43 -12.60 -0.83
N PHE A 130 -5.16 -12.43 -1.93
CA PHE A 130 -5.60 -13.55 -2.77
C PHE A 130 -4.41 -14.40 -3.22
N MET A 131 -3.35 -13.77 -3.72
CA MET A 131 -2.13 -14.44 -4.18
C MET A 131 -1.38 -15.13 -3.02
N LEU A 132 -1.28 -14.50 -1.85
CA LEU A 132 -0.65 -15.08 -0.66
C LEU A 132 -1.38 -16.33 -0.16
N ILE A 133 -2.71 -16.36 -0.26
CA ILE A 133 -3.52 -17.51 0.14
C ILE A 133 -3.44 -18.63 -0.91
N SER A 134 -3.54 -18.27 -2.20
CA SER A 134 -3.60 -19.25 -3.29
C SER A 134 -2.24 -19.82 -3.67
N PHE A 135 -1.18 -19.02 -3.59
CA PHE A 135 0.17 -19.33 -4.08
C PHE A 135 1.26 -19.00 -3.06
N ALA A 136 1.02 -19.37 -1.79
CA ALA A 136 1.90 -19.03 -0.66
C ALA A 136 3.38 -19.35 -0.93
N GLY A 137 3.70 -20.51 -1.48
CA GLY A 137 5.08 -20.92 -1.75
C GLY A 137 5.81 -19.99 -2.71
N SER A 138 5.15 -19.51 -3.77
CA SER A 138 5.75 -18.58 -4.73
C SER A 138 5.81 -17.16 -4.20
N MET A 139 4.83 -16.75 -3.39
CA MET A 139 4.74 -15.42 -2.81
C MET A 139 5.70 -15.18 -1.64
N THR A 140 6.20 -16.25 -1.01
CA THR A 140 7.16 -16.17 0.10
C THR A 140 8.57 -16.59 -0.30
N ASN A 141 8.80 -16.88 -1.58
CA ASN A 141 10.13 -17.22 -2.08
C ASN A 141 10.86 -15.96 -2.53
N PHE A 142 11.78 -15.48 -1.71
CA PHE A 142 12.61 -14.31 -1.96
C PHE A 142 14.05 -14.73 -2.28
N SER A 143 14.27 -15.37 -3.42
CA SER A 143 15.62 -15.67 -3.87
C SER A 143 16.31 -14.41 -4.42
N SER A 144 17.47 -14.10 -3.90
CA SER A 144 18.27 -12.94 -4.31
C SER A 144 19.15 -13.29 -5.51
N VAL A 145 18.83 -12.77 -6.70
CA VAL A 145 19.59 -13.05 -7.94
C VAL A 145 20.67 -12.00 -8.22
N ALA A 146 20.57 -10.79 -7.69
CA ALA A 146 21.40 -9.68 -8.17
C ALA A 146 22.68 -9.37 -7.37
N MET A 147 22.85 -9.88 -6.17
CA MET A 147 24.08 -9.66 -5.39
C MET A 147 24.63 -10.98 -4.87
N ASN A 148 25.41 -11.71 -5.67
CA ASN A 148 26.33 -12.81 -5.27
C ASN A 148 25.98 -13.62 -3.99
N TYR A 149 24.69 -13.71 -3.65
CA TYR A 149 24.21 -14.62 -2.63
C TYR A 149 23.86 -15.92 -3.34
N ASP A 150 24.44 -17.01 -2.89
CA ASP A 150 24.11 -18.35 -3.35
C ASP A 150 22.59 -18.54 -3.43
N SER A 151 22.14 -19.23 -4.45
CA SER A 151 20.73 -19.45 -4.86
C SER A 151 19.84 -20.18 -3.84
N SER A 152 20.13 -20.07 -2.55
CA SER A 152 19.27 -20.52 -1.47
C SER A 152 18.20 -19.46 -1.18
N SER A 153 16.95 -19.88 -1.08
CA SER A 153 15.86 -19.02 -0.63
C SER A 153 16.18 -18.47 0.76
N THR A 154 16.59 -17.20 0.82
CA THR A 154 16.90 -16.54 2.09
C THR A 154 15.60 -15.95 2.67
N PRO A 155 15.30 -16.20 3.96
CA PRO A 155 14.12 -15.62 4.61
C PRO A 155 14.25 -14.09 4.66
N THR A 156 13.13 -13.40 4.59
CA THR A 156 13.10 -11.94 4.79
C THR A 156 13.62 -11.59 6.19
N PRO A 157 14.17 -10.37 6.38
CA PRO A 157 14.67 -9.95 7.69
C PRO A 157 13.66 -10.16 8.82
N LEU A 158 12.38 -9.86 8.56
CA LEU A 158 11.33 -10.02 9.56
C LEU A 158 11.00 -11.49 9.84
N ALA A 159 11.05 -12.37 8.83
CA ALA A 159 10.88 -13.81 9.02
C ALA A 159 12.06 -14.41 9.81
N PHE A 160 13.26 -13.91 9.56
CA PHE A 160 14.47 -14.33 10.29
C PHE A 160 14.44 -13.87 11.75
N LEU A 161 14.05 -12.62 12.00
CA LEU A 161 13.84 -12.08 13.35
C LEU A 161 12.87 -12.95 14.16
N LYS A 162 11.75 -13.33 13.53
CA LYS A 162 10.73 -14.16 14.17
C LYS A 162 11.19 -15.57 14.49
N ALA A 163 12.07 -16.14 13.65
CA ALA A 163 12.56 -17.51 13.80
C ALA A 163 13.70 -17.62 14.81
N LYS A 164 14.62 -16.64 14.86
CA LYS A 164 15.89 -16.73 15.60
C LYS A 164 16.12 -15.62 16.64
N GLY A 165 15.26 -14.59 16.67
CA GLY A 165 15.41 -13.46 17.58
C GLY A 165 16.31 -12.33 17.05
N ILE A 166 16.43 -11.24 17.86
CA ILE A 166 17.02 -9.98 17.38
C ILE A 166 18.55 -10.05 17.24
N THR A 167 19.24 -10.79 18.09
CA THR A 167 20.70 -10.91 18.04
C THR A 167 21.18 -11.52 16.73
N ASP A 168 20.66 -12.69 16.41
CA ASP A 168 21.00 -13.40 15.17
C ASP A 168 20.51 -12.64 13.93
N ALA A 169 19.36 -11.95 14.05
CA ALA A 169 18.82 -11.14 12.96
C ALA A 169 19.70 -9.93 12.65
N LEU A 170 20.30 -9.28 13.63
CA LEU A 170 21.24 -8.17 13.43
C LEU A 170 22.58 -8.62 12.85
N GLU A 171 23.05 -9.80 13.22
CA GLU A 171 24.27 -10.38 12.62
C GLU A 171 24.08 -10.68 11.14
N GLN A 172 22.91 -11.18 10.75
CA GLN A 172 22.59 -11.51 9.36
C GLN A 172 22.20 -10.28 8.53
N TYR A 173 21.39 -9.39 9.10
CA TYR A 173 20.86 -8.19 8.44
C TYR A 173 21.01 -6.98 9.36
N ASP A 174 22.10 -6.22 9.17
CA ASP A 174 22.32 -4.97 9.90
C ASP A 174 21.26 -3.91 9.54
N LEU A 175 20.91 -3.06 10.51
CA LEU A 175 19.94 -1.97 10.34
C LEU A 175 20.28 -1.03 9.18
N VAL A 176 21.57 -0.80 8.93
CA VAL A 176 22.02 0.04 7.81
C VAL A 176 21.68 -0.63 6.48
N ASN A 177 21.87 -1.94 6.36
CA ASN A 177 21.54 -2.70 5.16
C ASN A 177 20.02 -2.75 4.92
N ILE A 178 19.21 -2.85 5.98
CA ILE A 178 17.75 -2.76 5.91
C ILE A 178 17.33 -1.37 5.43
N PHE A 179 17.92 -0.31 5.97
CA PHE A 179 17.58 1.06 5.59
C PHE A 179 17.98 1.38 4.14
N LEU A 180 19.17 0.94 3.71
CA LEU A 180 19.66 1.10 2.34
C LEU A 180 18.91 0.21 1.34
N GLY A 181 18.37 -0.94 1.80
CA GLY A 181 17.62 -1.86 0.96
C GLY A 181 18.44 -3.03 0.43
N ARG A 182 19.56 -3.39 1.03
CA ARG A 182 20.38 -4.54 0.66
C ARG A 182 19.90 -5.81 1.38
N ILE A 183 18.64 -6.15 1.18
CA ILE A 183 17.95 -7.25 1.85
C ILE A 183 17.07 -8.02 0.85
N PRO A 184 16.80 -9.32 1.10
CA PRO A 184 15.78 -10.04 0.35
C PRO A 184 14.38 -9.53 0.72
N GLY A 185 13.50 -9.41 -0.27
CA GLY A 185 12.13 -8.92 -0.06
C GLY A 185 11.36 -8.76 -1.36
N THR A 186 10.21 -8.12 -1.29
CA THR A 186 9.41 -7.77 -2.48
C THR A 186 10.06 -6.63 -3.25
N ILE A 187 9.69 -6.45 -4.52
CA ILE A 187 10.32 -5.45 -5.41
C ILE A 187 10.28 -4.03 -4.81
N GLY A 188 9.21 -3.69 -4.11
CA GLY A 188 8.98 -2.32 -3.60
C GLY A 188 9.29 -2.11 -2.12
N GLU A 189 9.49 -3.19 -1.33
CA GLU A 189 9.66 -3.05 0.12
C GLU A 189 11.13 -2.93 0.56
N VAL A 190 12.07 -3.08 -0.38
CA VAL A 190 13.47 -3.28 -0.06
C VAL A 190 14.14 -2.02 0.45
N SER A 191 13.97 -0.86 -0.22
CA SER A 191 14.65 0.37 0.17
C SER A 191 13.74 1.35 0.89
N THR A 192 13.98 1.53 2.19
CA THR A 192 13.31 2.55 3.00
C THR A 192 13.56 3.97 2.47
N ILE A 193 14.76 4.26 1.99
CA ILE A 193 15.11 5.59 1.45
C ILE A 193 14.29 5.89 0.20
N ALA A 194 14.20 4.97 -0.74
CA ALA A 194 13.44 5.16 -1.97
C ALA A 194 11.95 5.38 -1.68
N LEU A 195 11.41 4.64 -0.71
CA LEU A 195 10.02 4.80 -0.23
C LEU A 195 9.80 6.18 0.41
N LEU A 196 10.73 6.64 1.26
CA LEU A 196 10.62 7.95 1.90
C LEU A 196 10.71 9.10 0.90
N ILE A 197 11.54 9.01 -0.15
CA ILE A 197 11.59 10.01 -1.22
C ILE A 197 10.22 10.14 -1.89
N GLY A 198 9.59 9.02 -2.26
CA GLY A 198 8.24 9.01 -2.82
C GLY A 198 7.18 9.55 -1.85
N ALA A 199 7.26 9.16 -0.58
CA ALA A 199 6.35 9.64 0.46
C ALA A 199 6.46 11.16 0.68
N ILE A 200 7.68 11.71 0.73
CA ILE A 200 7.92 13.15 0.83
C ILE A 200 7.33 13.88 -0.37
N TYR A 201 7.50 13.34 -1.58
CA TYR A 201 6.90 13.91 -2.78
C TYR A 201 5.38 14.02 -2.64
N LEU A 202 4.69 12.95 -2.23
CA LEU A 202 3.23 12.95 -2.05
C LEU A 202 2.76 13.95 -0.99
N VAL A 203 3.52 14.10 0.10
CA VAL A 203 3.21 15.06 1.18
C VAL A 203 3.39 16.50 0.68
N VAL A 204 4.49 16.81 -0.01
CA VAL A 204 4.76 18.14 -0.58
C VAL A 204 3.70 18.51 -1.62
N ARG A 205 3.28 17.56 -2.45
CA ARG A 205 2.19 17.73 -3.41
C ARG A 205 0.80 17.78 -2.76
N LYS A 206 0.71 17.60 -1.43
CA LYS A 206 -0.54 17.54 -0.65
C LYS A 206 -1.52 16.46 -1.14
N VAL A 207 -1.00 15.41 -1.77
CA VAL A 207 -1.78 14.23 -2.18
C VAL A 207 -2.17 13.41 -0.96
N ILE A 208 -1.28 13.26 0.03
CA ILE A 208 -1.56 12.54 1.28
C ILE A 208 -1.34 13.41 2.51
N SER A 209 -2.08 13.11 3.58
CA SER A 209 -1.85 13.70 4.90
C SER A 209 -0.97 12.78 5.75
N LEU A 210 -0.04 13.35 6.52
CA LEU A 210 0.84 12.60 7.42
C LEU A 210 0.11 11.90 8.58
N ARG A 211 -1.19 12.20 8.79
CA ARG A 211 -1.94 11.69 9.95
C ARG A 211 -2.01 10.18 9.99
N ILE A 212 -2.48 9.54 8.91
CA ILE A 212 -2.59 8.06 8.87
C ILE A 212 -1.20 7.42 8.97
N PRO A 213 -0.19 7.77 8.14
CA PRO A 213 1.11 7.10 8.18
C PRO A 213 1.81 7.21 9.53
N LEU A 214 1.86 8.41 10.10
CA LEU A 214 2.58 8.62 11.37
C LEU A 214 1.92 7.89 12.54
N ILE A 215 0.59 7.97 12.66
CA ILE A 215 -0.13 7.29 13.74
C ILE A 215 -0.04 5.78 13.57
N TYR A 216 -0.13 5.26 12.34
CA TYR A 216 -0.01 3.85 12.05
C TYR A 216 1.37 3.32 12.47
N ILE A 217 2.46 3.95 12.01
CA ILE A 217 3.84 3.55 12.36
C ILE A 217 4.07 3.66 13.87
N ALA A 218 3.62 4.77 14.49
CA ALA A 218 3.76 4.96 15.94
C ALA A 218 3.00 3.87 16.72
N THR A 219 1.79 3.51 16.32
CA THR A 219 1.01 2.46 16.97
C THR A 219 1.69 1.10 16.87
N VAL A 220 2.23 0.74 15.69
CA VAL A 220 3.00 -0.50 15.51
C VAL A 220 4.24 -0.48 16.41
N ALA A 221 4.98 0.64 16.45
CA ALA A 221 6.17 0.78 17.26
C ALA A 221 5.87 0.61 18.76
N VAL A 222 4.82 1.28 19.26
CA VAL A 222 4.37 1.14 20.65
C VAL A 222 3.90 -0.27 20.95
N PHE A 223 3.13 -0.88 20.04
CA PHE A 223 2.63 -2.25 20.23
C PHE A 223 3.77 -3.27 20.30
N VAL A 224 4.74 -3.19 19.37
CA VAL A 224 5.91 -4.07 19.37
C VAL A 224 6.77 -3.85 20.62
N PHE A 225 6.92 -2.60 21.09
CA PHE A 225 7.65 -2.33 22.31
C PHE A 225 6.97 -2.91 23.57
N LEU A 226 5.63 -2.81 23.67
CA LEU A 226 4.89 -3.27 24.84
C LEU A 226 4.73 -4.80 24.91
N PHE A 227 4.56 -5.45 23.78
CA PHE A 227 4.24 -6.89 23.70
C PHE A 227 5.39 -7.75 23.16
N GLY A 228 6.48 -7.13 22.70
CA GLY A 228 7.70 -7.81 22.25
C GLY A 228 8.80 -7.81 23.31
N ASP A 229 10.04 -7.77 22.87
CA ASP A 229 11.24 -7.90 23.73
C ASP A 229 11.61 -6.65 24.52
N HIS A 230 10.80 -5.61 24.53
CA HIS A 230 11.04 -4.29 25.17
C HIS A 230 12.35 -3.62 24.69
N ASN A 231 12.91 -4.03 23.56
CA ASN A 231 14.14 -3.52 23.00
C ASN A 231 13.85 -2.50 21.88
N PRO A 232 14.36 -1.25 21.99
CA PRO A 232 14.18 -0.23 20.94
C PRO A 232 14.74 -0.66 19.58
N THR A 233 15.80 -1.48 19.57
CA THR A 233 16.38 -2.01 18.32
C THR A 233 15.41 -2.94 17.60
N THR A 234 14.70 -3.79 18.34
CA THR A 234 13.65 -4.67 17.79
C THR A 234 12.52 -3.85 17.20
N VAL A 235 12.11 -2.77 17.86
CA VAL A 235 11.09 -1.85 17.34
C VAL A 235 11.53 -1.23 16.02
N LEU A 236 12.77 -0.70 15.97
CA LEU A 236 13.31 -0.09 14.76
C LEU A 236 13.39 -1.11 13.61
N TYR A 237 13.80 -2.34 13.92
CA TYR A 237 13.85 -3.44 12.96
C TYR A 237 12.46 -3.75 12.38
N HIS A 238 11.43 -3.79 13.21
CA HIS A 238 10.04 -3.96 12.78
C HIS A 238 9.51 -2.79 11.95
N VAL A 239 9.92 -1.56 12.25
CA VAL A 239 9.48 -0.37 11.50
C VAL A 239 10.13 -0.32 10.12
N LEU A 240 11.42 -0.62 10.02
CA LEU A 240 12.16 -0.52 8.76
C LEU A 240 11.95 -1.72 7.83
N SER A 241 11.51 -2.87 8.36
CA SER A 241 11.35 -4.11 7.58
C SER A 241 9.87 -4.48 7.34
N GLY A 242 9.62 -5.38 6.40
CA GLY A 242 8.31 -5.99 6.17
C GLY A 242 7.23 -5.06 5.65
N GLY A 243 7.59 -4.11 4.79
CA GLY A 243 6.61 -3.31 4.02
C GLY A 243 5.75 -2.35 4.83
N LEU A 244 6.07 -2.09 6.12
CA LEU A 244 5.27 -1.17 6.94
C LEU A 244 5.26 0.25 6.37
N ILE A 245 6.41 0.76 5.96
CA ILE A 245 6.54 2.11 5.41
C ILE A 245 5.80 2.20 4.07
N PHE A 246 5.94 1.20 3.20
CA PHE A 246 5.20 1.16 1.95
C PHE A 246 3.69 1.09 2.20
N GLY A 247 3.25 0.21 3.10
CA GLY A 247 1.84 0.10 3.51
C GLY A 247 1.27 1.39 4.10
N ALA A 248 2.03 2.07 4.96
CA ALA A 248 1.59 3.28 5.64
C ALA A 248 1.41 4.47 4.69
N PHE A 249 2.34 4.69 3.75
CA PHE A 249 2.32 5.87 2.89
C PHE A 249 1.58 5.68 1.57
N PHE A 250 1.57 4.47 0.99
CA PHE A 250 1.03 4.24 -0.36
C PHE A 250 -0.24 3.40 -0.40
N MET A 251 -0.55 2.67 0.69
CA MET A 251 -1.69 1.74 0.70
C MET A 251 -2.78 2.14 1.71
N ALA A 252 -2.40 2.49 2.95
CA ALA A 252 -3.36 2.88 3.98
C ALA A 252 -3.95 4.27 3.76
N THR A 253 -3.32 5.09 2.89
CA THR A 253 -3.77 6.44 2.52
C THR A 253 -4.66 6.47 1.28
N ASP A 254 -5.13 5.32 0.82
CA ASP A 254 -6.09 5.25 -0.31
C ASP A 254 -7.37 6.01 0.03
N TYR A 255 -7.74 6.97 -0.82
CA TYR A 255 -8.89 7.87 -0.60
C TYR A 255 -10.23 7.13 -0.53
N VAL A 256 -10.36 6.03 -1.25
CA VAL A 256 -11.64 5.32 -1.37
C VAL A 256 -11.89 4.42 -0.17
N SER A 257 -10.85 3.77 0.33
CA SER A 257 -10.95 2.73 1.34
C SER A 257 -10.55 3.19 2.76
N SER A 258 -10.16 4.48 2.93
CA SER A 258 -9.85 5.06 4.24
C SER A 258 -10.90 6.09 4.67
N PRO A 259 -11.11 6.31 5.99
CA PRO A 259 -12.07 7.30 6.48
C PRO A 259 -11.71 8.74 6.07
N VAL A 260 -12.73 9.53 5.72
CA VAL A 260 -12.58 10.94 5.34
C VAL A 260 -12.45 11.85 6.56
N THR A 261 -13.11 11.51 7.68
CA THR A 261 -13.11 12.35 8.89
C THR A 261 -11.73 12.34 9.58
N LYS A 262 -11.31 13.49 10.09
CA LYS A 262 -10.00 13.61 10.78
C LYS A 262 -9.85 12.65 11.96
N MET A 263 -10.92 12.47 12.76
CA MET A 263 -10.93 11.53 13.88
C MET A 263 -11.01 10.08 13.39
N GLY A 264 -11.77 9.82 12.32
CA GLY A 264 -11.83 8.51 11.69
C GLY A 264 -10.46 8.03 11.21
N GLN A 265 -9.66 8.92 10.63
CA GLN A 265 -8.29 8.61 10.22
C GLN A 265 -7.40 8.19 11.40
N VAL A 266 -7.57 8.83 12.58
CA VAL A 266 -6.83 8.48 13.80
C VAL A 266 -7.22 7.08 14.28
N TYR A 267 -8.52 6.82 14.44
CA TYR A 267 -9.00 5.51 14.90
C TYR A 267 -8.66 4.39 13.91
N PHE A 268 -8.79 4.66 12.62
CA PHE A 268 -8.39 3.74 11.57
C PHE A 268 -6.90 3.38 11.65
N ALA A 269 -6.02 4.39 11.77
CA ALA A 269 -4.58 4.18 11.87
C ALA A 269 -4.18 3.40 13.13
N ILE A 270 -4.80 3.68 14.27
CA ILE A 270 -4.60 2.92 15.51
C ILE A 270 -5.07 1.47 15.32
N PHE A 271 -6.24 1.26 14.73
CA PHE A 271 -6.81 -0.06 14.52
C PHE A 271 -5.92 -0.94 13.64
N ILE A 272 -5.52 -0.43 12.47
CA ILE A 272 -4.61 -1.19 11.58
C ILE A 272 -3.21 -1.37 12.19
N GLY A 273 -2.76 -0.43 13.04
CA GLY A 273 -1.50 -0.54 13.76
C GLY A 273 -1.49 -1.68 14.76
N ILE A 274 -2.54 -1.79 15.56
CA ILE A 274 -2.71 -2.90 16.52
C ILE A 274 -2.79 -4.24 15.78
N LEU A 275 -3.60 -4.32 14.72
CA LEU A 275 -3.72 -5.54 13.92
C LEU A 275 -2.38 -5.96 13.30
N THR A 276 -1.61 -5.00 12.77
CA THR A 276 -0.28 -5.29 12.20
C THR A 276 0.65 -5.83 13.27
N GLY A 277 0.66 -5.23 14.46
CA GLY A 277 1.45 -5.70 15.60
C GLY A 277 1.06 -7.12 16.03
N LEU A 278 -0.24 -7.39 16.12
CA LEU A 278 -0.77 -8.74 16.43
C LEU A 278 -0.32 -9.78 15.40
N PHE A 279 -0.46 -9.49 14.10
CA PHE A 279 -0.04 -10.42 13.07
C PHE A 279 1.47 -10.66 13.06
N ARG A 280 2.26 -9.63 13.33
CA ARG A 280 3.73 -9.75 13.35
C ARG A 280 4.24 -10.55 14.54
N LEU A 281 3.72 -10.30 15.74
CA LEU A 281 4.19 -10.97 16.97
C LEU A 281 3.56 -12.36 17.14
N PHE A 282 2.25 -12.48 16.92
CA PHE A 282 1.49 -13.68 17.25
C PHE A 282 1.01 -14.48 16.03
N GLY A 283 0.98 -13.87 14.83
CA GLY A 283 0.52 -14.54 13.59
C GLY A 283 1.53 -15.58 13.09
N GLY A 284 1.11 -16.48 12.21
CA GLY A 284 1.98 -17.46 11.56
C GLY A 284 2.96 -16.85 10.56
N ASN A 285 2.52 -15.83 9.82
CA ASN A 285 3.34 -15.12 8.84
C ASN A 285 4.00 -13.88 9.46
N ALA A 286 5.22 -13.58 9.03
CA ALA A 286 5.95 -12.39 9.48
C ALA A 286 5.34 -11.08 8.93
N GLU A 287 4.72 -11.13 7.76
CA GLU A 287 4.15 -9.98 7.06
C GLU A 287 2.64 -9.90 7.27
N GLY A 288 2.19 -8.96 8.11
CA GLY A 288 0.77 -8.76 8.42
C GLY A 288 0.15 -7.46 7.90
N VAL A 289 0.95 -6.58 7.28
CA VAL A 289 0.52 -5.23 6.85
C VAL A 289 -0.67 -5.27 5.89
N SER A 290 -0.60 -6.11 4.87
CA SER A 290 -1.66 -6.21 3.85
C SER A 290 -2.99 -6.68 4.44
N TYR A 291 -2.94 -7.70 5.31
CA TYR A 291 -4.15 -8.21 5.98
C TYR A 291 -4.74 -7.17 6.93
N ALA A 292 -3.89 -6.48 7.70
CA ALA A 292 -4.34 -5.45 8.63
C ALA A 292 -5.04 -4.29 7.90
N ILE A 293 -4.47 -3.82 6.78
CA ILE A 293 -5.07 -2.73 6.00
C ILE A 293 -6.39 -3.18 5.36
N ILE A 294 -6.49 -4.40 4.82
CA ILE A 294 -7.74 -4.91 4.24
C ILE A 294 -8.84 -4.99 5.30
N ILE A 295 -8.54 -5.57 6.46
CA ILE A 295 -9.52 -5.62 7.57
C ILE A 295 -9.89 -4.20 7.98
N GLY A 296 -8.92 -3.28 8.05
CA GLY A 296 -9.16 -1.87 8.30
C GLY A 296 -10.11 -1.25 7.28
N ASN A 297 -9.91 -1.51 5.99
CA ASN A 297 -10.76 -1.00 4.91
C ASN A 297 -12.21 -1.47 5.06
N VAL A 298 -12.42 -2.74 5.42
CA VAL A 298 -13.77 -3.30 5.67
C VAL A 298 -14.44 -2.63 6.87
N VAL A 299 -13.66 -2.27 7.90
CA VAL A 299 -14.15 -1.60 9.11
C VAL A 299 -14.27 -0.08 8.93
N ALA A 300 -13.58 0.52 7.95
CA ALA A 300 -13.54 1.96 7.72
C ALA A 300 -14.93 2.64 7.66
N PRO A 301 -15.97 2.08 6.99
CA PRO A 301 -17.30 2.68 6.99
C PRO A 301 -17.95 2.75 8.38
N LEU A 302 -17.67 1.77 9.25
CA LEU A 302 -18.16 1.77 10.64
C LEU A 302 -17.46 2.85 11.46
N ILE A 303 -16.13 2.98 11.31
CA ILE A 303 -15.35 4.04 11.95
C ILE A 303 -15.84 5.40 11.48
N GLU A 304 -16.07 5.57 10.19
CA GLU A 304 -16.55 6.83 9.63
C GLU A 304 -17.92 7.20 10.19
N LYS A 305 -18.87 6.27 10.23
CA LYS A 305 -20.21 6.48 10.81
C LYS A 305 -20.13 6.90 12.27
N ALA A 306 -19.21 6.33 13.05
CA ALA A 306 -19.02 6.69 14.46
C ALA A 306 -18.34 8.05 14.66
N THR A 307 -17.60 8.54 13.67
CA THR A 307 -16.80 9.78 13.74
C THR A 307 -17.37 10.94 12.93
N LEU A 308 -18.54 10.78 12.31
CA LEU A 308 -19.20 11.86 11.60
C LEU A 308 -19.50 13.03 12.54
N PRO A 309 -19.11 14.27 12.20
CA PRO A 309 -19.42 15.43 12.99
C PRO A 309 -20.92 15.66 13.00
N LYS A 310 -21.44 16.07 14.16
CA LYS A 310 -22.88 16.44 14.28
C LYS A 310 -23.17 17.65 13.40
N ALA A 311 -24.29 17.61 12.67
CA ALA A 311 -24.71 18.72 11.84
C ALA A 311 -24.96 19.95 12.72
N PHE A 312 -24.55 21.14 12.23
CA PHE A 312 -24.77 22.41 12.92
C PHE A 312 -26.26 22.61 13.19
N GLY A 313 -26.63 23.03 14.41
CA GLY A 313 -28.02 23.29 14.79
C GLY A 313 -28.83 22.05 15.23
N ARG A 314 -28.28 20.84 15.22
CA ARG A 314 -28.96 19.68 15.83
C ARG A 314 -28.53 19.53 17.30
N GLU A 315 -29.49 19.72 18.20
CA GLU A 315 -29.31 19.35 19.61
C GLU A 315 -29.07 17.85 19.74
N ALA A 316 -28.17 17.49 20.66
CA ALA A 316 -27.99 16.09 21.01
C ALA A 316 -29.31 15.57 21.60
N LYS A 317 -29.95 14.60 20.92
CA LYS A 317 -31.00 13.83 21.60
C LYS A 317 -30.37 13.26 22.87
N LYS A 318 -30.78 13.80 24.03
CA LYS A 318 -30.48 13.16 25.32
C LYS A 318 -31.03 11.74 25.24
N ALA A 319 -30.19 10.74 25.35
CA ALA A 319 -30.58 9.36 25.52
C ALA A 319 -31.13 9.16 26.94
#